data_ffac53f240a41772bc795bfce963c1d6
#
_entry.id   ffac53f240a41772bc795bfce963c1d6
#
_cell.length_a   1.000
_cell.length_b   1.000
_cell.length_c   1.000
_cell.angle_alpha   90.00
_cell.angle_beta   90.00
_cell.angle_gamma   90.00
#
_symmetry.space_group_name_H-M   'P 1'
#
loop_
_entity.id
_entity.type
_entity.pdbx_description
1 polymer ?
#
loop_
_entity_poly.entity_id
_entity_poly.type
_entity_poly.pdbx_seq_one_letter_code
_entity_poly.pdbx_strand_id
1 'polypeptide(L)'
;IIGEVEGRDIPVAEIWPFLRVLYVLSLDLNSATGQTEAAIKSLLAHTTTESNAIDIAQNTWNSLLALVSNGMPHAKDFRREDLPQVLTQRHSPLGSSEQRALHIIHQHSEVILDRIRSTIGQDLHLKREVLVQQVINELESNQLILISGPAGSGKSNIAKDAITLLSADYFVFSFRAEEFAQPHFDTTLQSNQITVNAATLGAILAGYDRKVLLIESIERLLEKSTRDAFSDLLTLAAKDKTLHIILTVRDYSTDLVRSCFLDVIDIEHSVITVPQLS
;
A
#
# COMPACT_ATOMS: atom_id res chain seq x y z
N ILE A 1 -17.54 -17.98 -24.85
CA ILE A 1 -17.89 -16.61 -24.41
C ILE A 1 -16.68 -15.87 -23.84
N ILE A 2 -15.65 -16.59 -23.35
CA ILE A 2 -14.43 -15.98 -22.85
C ILE A 2 -13.50 -15.69 -24.03
N GLY A 3 -13.28 -14.43 -24.34
CA GLY A 3 -12.37 -13.97 -25.39
C GLY A 3 -13.02 -13.17 -26.53
N GLU A 4 -14.35 -13.03 -26.54
CA GLU A 4 -15.03 -12.26 -27.56
C GLU A 4 -15.93 -11.19 -26.92
N VAL A 5 -15.54 -9.93 -27.02
CA VAL A 5 -16.36 -8.77 -26.66
C VAL A 5 -16.43 -7.86 -27.90
N GLU A 6 -17.63 -7.58 -28.38
CA GLU A 6 -17.88 -6.76 -29.58
C GLU A 6 -17.14 -7.26 -30.84
N GLY A 7 -16.94 -8.57 -31.01
CA GLY A 7 -16.26 -9.14 -32.17
C GLY A 7 -14.76 -8.90 -32.23
N ARG A 8 -14.13 -8.57 -31.10
CA ARG A 8 -12.67 -8.46 -30.96
C ARG A 8 -12.12 -9.62 -30.13
N ASP A 9 -11.08 -10.29 -30.65
CA ASP A 9 -10.31 -11.25 -29.89
C ASP A 9 -9.54 -10.53 -28.77
N ILE A 10 -9.85 -10.83 -27.53
CA ILE A 10 -9.13 -10.28 -26.38
C ILE A 10 -7.95 -11.22 -26.06
N PRO A 11 -6.70 -10.74 -26.05
CA PRO A 11 -5.56 -11.54 -25.66
C PRO A 11 -5.73 -12.15 -24.26
N VAL A 12 -5.37 -13.41 -24.11
CA VAL A 12 -5.50 -14.14 -22.81
C VAL A 12 -4.82 -13.39 -21.67
N ALA A 13 -3.73 -12.67 -21.96
CA ALA A 13 -3.04 -11.84 -20.98
C ALA A 13 -3.88 -10.68 -20.43
N GLU A 14 -4.87 -10.19 -21.16
CA GLU A 14 -5.76 -9.10 -20.74
C GLU A 14 -7.01 -9.61 -20.01
N ILE A 15 -7.36 -10.90 -20.21
CA ILE A 15 -8.55 -11.50 -19.58
C ILE A 15 -8.38 -11.60 -18.06
N TRP A 16 -7.21 -12.01 -17.59
CA TRP A 16 -6.97 -12.20 -16.15
C TRP A 16 -6.99 -10.90 -15.34
N PRO A 17 -6.36 -9.79 -15.76
CA PRO A 17 -6.53 -8.48 -15.10
C PRO A 17 -8.00 -8.03 -15.07
N PHE A 18 -8.73 -8.22 -16.17
CA PHE A 18 -10.15 -7.89 -16.24
C PHE A 18 -11.00 -8.75 -15.28
N LEU A 19 -10.78 -10.06 -15.23
CA LEU A 19 -11.51 -10.95 -14.33
C LEU A 19 -11.23 -10.67 -12.85
N ARG A 20 -10.05 -10.15 -12.51
CA ARG A 20 -9.71 -9.76 -11.13
C ARG A 20 -10.48 -8.56 -10.63
N VAL A 21 -10.93 -7.68 -11.53
CA VAL A 21 -11.74 -6.50 -11.18
C VAL A 21 -13.22 -6.70 -11.48
N LEU A 22 -13.59 -7.86 -12.07
CA LEU A 22 -14.98 -8.19 -12.36
C LEU A 22 -15.61 -8.84 -11.11
N TYR A 23 -16.33 -8.05 -10.33
CA TYR A 23 -17.25 -8.57 -9.32
C TYR A 23 -18.59 -8.87 -9.98
N VAL A 24 -18.86 -10.16 -10.27
CA VAL A 24 -20.19 -10.56 -10.72
C VAL A 24 -21.08 -10.71 -9.48
N LEU A 25 -21.87 -9.69 -9.20
CA LEU A 25 -22.98 -9.79 -8.24
C LEU A 25 -24.17 -10.44 -8.96
N SER A 26 -24.40 -11.72 -8.73
CA SER A 26 -25.65 -12.37 -9.14
C SER A 26 -26.74 -11.96 -8.14
N LEU A 27 -27.54 -10.97 -8.51
CA LEU A 27 -28.71 -10.54 -7.74
C LEU A 27 -29.93 -11.28 -8.29
N ASP A 28 -30.48 -12.21 -7.50
CA ASP A 28 -31.82 -12.75 -7.74
C ASP A 28 -32.85 -11.73 -7.24
N LEU A 29 -33.28 -10.86 -8.12
CA LEU A 29 -34.26 -9.81 -7.83
C LEU A 29 -35.67 -10.35 -7.48
N ASN A 30 -35.86 -11.68 -7.60
CA ASN A 30 -37.15 -12.34 -7.36
C ASN A 30 -37.31 -12.91 -5.95
N SER A 31 -36.23 -13.07 -5.18
CA SER A 31 -36.32 -13.52 -3.79
C SER A 31 -36.15 -12.34 -2.82
N ALA A 32 -37.28 -11.83 -2.35
CA ALA A 32 -37.43 -10.46 -1.87
C ALA A 32 -36.74 -10.06 -0.57
N THR A 33 -36.16 -10.93 0.26
CA THR A 33 -35.65 -10.54 1.58
C THR A 33 -34.16 -10.86 1.82
N GLY A 34 -33.73 -12.05 1.55
CA GLY A 34 -32.35 -12.47 1.90
C GLY A 34 -31.24 -11.78 1.11
N GLN A 35 -31.50 -11.45 -0.16
CA GLN A 35 -30.49 -10.84 -1.03
C GLN A 35 -30.39 -9.34 -0.84
N THR A 36 -31.51 -8.66 -0.59
CA THR A 36 -31.53 -7.24 -0.20
C THR A 36 -30.74 -7.05 1.09
N GLU A 37 -30.94 -7.91 2.08
CA GLU A 37 -30.19 -7.86 3.33
C GLU A 37 -28.69 -8.11 3.12
N ALA A 38 -28.31 -9.08 2.26
CA ALA A 38 -26.94 -9.37 1.93
C ALA A 38 -26.26 -8.18 1.21
N ALA A 39 -26.98 -7.53 0.28
CA ALA A 39 -26.48 -6.35 -0.42
C ALA A 39 -26.30 -5.16 0.53
N ILE A 40 -27.28 -4.91 1.42
CA ILE A 40 -27.17 -3.84 2.43
C ILE A 40 -26.02 -4.13 3.39
N LYS A 41 -25.82 -5.36 3.84
CA LYS A 41 -24.67 -5.75 4.68
C LYS A 41 -23.34 -5.52 3.97
N SER A 42 -23.26 -5.82 2.67
CA SER A 42 -22.07 -5.55 1.86
C SER A 42 -21.80 -4.05 1.75
N LEU A 43 -22.81 -3.24 1.45
CA LEU A 43 -22.69 -1.78 1.39
C LEU A 43 -22.30 -1.21 2.76
N LEU A 44 -22.87 -1.73 3.85
CA LEU A 44 -22.54 -1.32 5.21
C LEU A 44 -21.05 -1.57 5.53
N ALA A 45 -20.51 -2.73 5.13
CA ALA A 45 -19.10 -3.06 5.33
C ALA A 45 -18.14 -2.10 4.61
N HIS A 46 -18.61 -1.46 3.54
CA HIS A 46 -17.83 -0.51 2.73
C HIS A 46 -18.14 0.96 3.02
N THR A 47 -18.98 1.27 4.02
CA THR A 47 -19.34 2.64 4.39
C THR A 47 -18.17 3.33 5.10
N THR A 48 -17.88 4.57 4.69
CA THR A 48 -16.74 5.35 5.22
C THR A 48 -17.06 6.11 6.51
N THR A 49 -18.33 6.16 6.93
CA THR A 49 -18.79 6.86 8.13
C THR A 49 -19.44 5.90 9.12
N GLU A 50 -19.11 6.04 10.42
CA GLU A 50 -19.69 5.21 11.48
C GLU A 50 -21.10 5.68 11.88
N SER A 51 -21.36 6.99 11.86
CA SER A 51 -22.65 7.55 12.17
C SER A 51 -23.64 7.37 11.01
N ASN A 52 -24.81 6.82 11.29
CA ASN A 52 -25.88 6.55 10.31
C ASN A 52 -25.49 5.60 9.17
N ALA A 53 -24.49 4.71 9.38
CA ALA A 53 -23.98 3.79 8.35
C ALA A 53 -25.09 2.90 7.77
N ILE A 54 -26.05 2.44 8.59
CA ILE A 54 -27.18 1.61 8.15
C ILE A 54 -28.08 2.39 7.19
N ASP A 55 -28.43 3.62 7.54
CA ASP A 55 -29.29 4.47 6.69
C ASP A 55 -28.59 4.81 5.37
N ILE A 56 -27.28 5.06 5.41
CA ILE A 56 -26.47 5.30 4.21
C ILE A 56 -26.47 4.06 3.29
N ALA A 57 -26.22 2.87 3.85
CA ALA A 57 -26.23 1.62 3.08
C ALA A 57 -27.60 1.36 2.44
N GLN A 58 -28.68 1.59 3.18
CA GLN A 58 -30.05 1.41 2.70
C GLN A 58 -30.44 2.41 1.61
N ASN A 59 -30.09 3.68 1.80
CA ASN A 59 -30.32 4.73 0.79
C ASN A 59 -29.51 4.47 -0.48
N THR A 60 -28.26 3.99 -0.33
CA THR A 60 -27.42 3.62 -1.47
C THR A 60 -28.04 2.46 -2.24
N TRP A 61 -28.49 1.41 -1.55
CA TRP A 61 -29.18 0.29 -2.17
C TRP A 61 -30.41 0.73 -2.95
N ASN A 62 -31.26 1.53 -2.34
CA ASN A 62 -32.46 2.07 -3.01
C ASN A 62 -32.11 2.91 -4.25
N SER A 63 -31.04 3.70 -4.18
CA SER A 63 -30.58 4.51 -5.32
C SER A 63 -30.04 3.63 -6.46
N LEU A 64 -29.33 2.54 -6.15
CA LEU A 64 -28.85 1.56 -7.13
C LEU A 64 -30.01 0.83 -7.80
N LEU A 65 -31.02 0.40 -7.03
CA LEU A 65 -32.23 -0.24 -7.57
C LEU A 65 -32.96 0.72 -8.52
N ALA A 66 -33.12 1.98 -8.14
CA ALA A 66 -33.78 3.00 -9.00
C ALA A 66 -32.98 3.23 -10.28
N LEU A 67 -31.63 3.30 -10.20
CA LEU A 67 -30.76 3.45 -11.36
C LEU A 67 -30.92 2.28 -12.35
N VAL A 68 -30.86 1.05 -11.85
CA VAL A 68 -31.01 -0.17 -12.68
C VAL A 68 -32.41 -0.24 -13.27
N SER A 69 -33.46 -0.03 -12.46
CA SER A 69 -34.85 -0.06 -12.93
C SER A 69 -35.14 0.96 -14.03
N ASN A 70 -34.55 2.14 -13.94
CA ASN A 70 -34.70 3.19 -14.96
C ASN A 70 -33.87 2.88 -16.23
N GLY A 71 -32.77 2.16 -16.12
CA GLY A 71 -31.90 1.78 -17.25
C GLY A 71 -32.36 0.52 -18.00
N MET A 72 -33.01 -0.42 -17.33
CA MET A 72 -33.44 -1.69 -17.90
C MET A 72 -34.28 -1.57 -19.19
N PRO A 73 -35.28 -0.67 -19.29
CA PRO A 73 -36.09 -0.55 -20.52
C PRO A 73 -35.30 -0.11 -21.76
N HIS A 74 -34.12 0.48 -21.52
CA HIS A 74 -33.29 1.05 -22.60
C HIS A 74 -32.00 0.25 -22.83
N ALA A 75 -31.81 -0.90 -22.18
CA ALA A 75 -30.57 -1.70 -22.21
C ALA A 75 -29.31 -0.82 -22.00
N LYS A 76 -29.37 0.11 -21.03
CA LYS A 76 -28.34 1.12 -20.82
C LYS A 76 -27.12 0.50 -20.15
N ASP A 77 -25.93 0.75 -20.69
CA ASP A 77 -24.66 0.50 -20.02
C ASP A 77 -24.40 1.59 -18.98
N PHE A 78 -23.97 1.20 -17.80
CA PHE A 78 -23.64 2.13 -16.71
C PHE A 78 -22.13 2.30 -16.59
N ARG A 79 -21.70 3.54 -16.55
CA ARG A 79 -20.30 3.92 -16.28
C ARG A 79 -20.16 4.45 -14.86
N ARG A 80 -18.91 4.64 -14.42
CA ARG A 80 -18.63 5.17 -13.08
C ARG A 80 -19.31 6.53 -12.82
N GLU A 81 -19.37 7.38 -13.83
CA GLU A 81 -20.05 8.68 -13.77
C GLU A 81 -21.57 8.60 -13.62
N ASP A 82 -22.18 7.48 -14.00
CA ASP A 82 -23.62 7.25 -13.85
C ASP A 82 -24.00 6.76 -12.44
N LEU A 83 -23.00 6.38 -11.62
CA LEU A 83 -23.25 5.86 -10.27
C LEU A 83 -23.77 6.97 -9.33
N PRO A 84 -24.70 6.64 -8.42
CA PRO A 84 -25.17 7.60 -7.43
C PRO A 84 -24.02 8.22 -6.64
N GLN A 85 -24.03 9.54 -6.46
CA GLN A 85 -23.00 10.25 -5.69
C GLN A 85 -22.84 9.70 -4.26
N VAL A 86 -23.93 9.21 -3.65
CA VAL A 86 -23.88 8.57 -2.34
C VAL A 86 -22.95 7.35 -2.34
N LEU A 87 -22.91 6.57 -3.44
CA LEU A 87 -22.02 5.42 -3.57
C LEU A 87 -20.56 5.86 -3.63
N THR A 88 -20.25 6.86 -4.47
CA THR A 88 -18.88 7.31 -4.68
C THR A 88 -18.31 8.13 -3.52
N GLN A 89 -19.15 8.82 -2.76
CA GLN A 89 -18.73 9.69 -1.65
C GLN A 89 -18.78 9.02 -0.27
N ARG A 90 -19.63 8.01 -0.10
CA ARG A 90 -19.90 7.40 1.22
C ARG A 90 -19.47 5.96 1.34
N HIS A 91 -18.99 5.35 0.25
CA HIS A 91 -18.51 3.99 0.22
C HIS A 91 -17.10 3.93 -0.37
N SER A 92 -16.29 3.05 0.19
CA SER A 92 -14.94 2.74 -0.31
C SER A 92 -14.95 1.37 -1.00
N PRO A 93 -14.11 1.14 -2.02
CA PRO A 93 -13.90 -0.21 -2.56
C PRO A 93 -13.30 -1.17 -1.52
N LEU A 94 -12.72 -0.64 -0.46
CA LEU A 94 -12.19 -1.41 0.67
C LEU A 94 -13.25 -1.58 1.76
N GLY A 95 -13.31 -2.76 2.37
CA GLY A 95 -14.12 -3.02 3.56
C GLY A 95 -13.64 -2.22 4.78
N SER A 96 -14.45 -2.19 5.82
CA SER A 96 -14.12 -1.44 7.05
C SER A 96 -12.87 -1.95 7.77
N SER A 97 -12.57 -3.26 7.65
CA SER A 97 -11.35 -3.87 8.20
C SER A 97 -10.09 -3.40 7.47
N GLU A 98 -10.17 -3.34 6.14
CA GLU A 98 -9.07 -2.88 5.28
C GLU A 98 -8.83 -1.37 5.45
N GLN A 99 -9.89 -0.56 5.54
CA GLN A 99 -9.78 0.87 5.84
C GLN A 99 -9.14 1.12 7.20
N ARG A 100 -9.54 0.36 8.22
CA ARG A 100 -8.92 0.42 9.55
C ARG A 100 -7.45 0.04 9.49
N ALA A 101 -7.08 -1.02 8.76
CA ALA A 101 -5.70 -1.43 8.61
C ALA A 101 -4.85 -0.33 7.95
N LEU A 102 -5.35 0.31 6.88
CA LEU A 102 -4.66 1.43 6.24
C LEU A 102 -4.50 2.62 7.18
N HIS A 103 -5.52 2.94 7.96
CA HIS A 103 -5.44 4.02 8.95
C HIS A 103 -4.38 3.73 10.01
N ILE A 104 -4.31 2.50 10.53
CA ILE A 104 -3.29 2.08 11.51
C ILE A 104 -1.90 2.15 10.87
N ILE A 105 -1.72 1.68 9.64
CA ILE A 105 -0.44 1.76 8.90
C ILE A 105 0.00 3.21 8.74
N HIS A 106 -0.92 4.11 8.41
CA HIS A 106 -0.62 5.53 8.27
C HIS A 106 -0.19 6.15 9.61
N GLN A 107 -0.95 5.94 10.69
CA GLN A 107 -0.60 6.40 12.03
C GLN A 107 0.74 5.83 12.51
N HIS A 108 1.00 4.54 12.25
CA HIS A 108 2.26 3.90 12.58
C HIS A 108 3.43 4.57 11.86
N SER A 109 3.26 4.85 10.56
CA SER A 109 4.25 5.55 9.74
C SER A 109 4.55 6.94 10.24
N GLU A 110 3.53 7.72 10.62
CA GLU A 110 3.70 9.06 11.21
C GLU A 110 4.54 8.98 12.49
N VAL A 111 4.24 8.04 13.39
CA VAL A 111 5.00 7.85 14.64
C VAL A 111 6.48 7.54 14.36
N ILE A 112 6.79 6.76 13.33
CA ILE A 112 8.18 6.45 12.95
C ILE A 112 8.86 7.69 12.38
N LEU A 113 8.23 8.37 11.44
CA LEU A 113 8.78 9.55 10.79
C LEU A 113 9.00 10.71 11.79
N ASP A 114 8.10 10.89 12.75
CA ASP A 114 8.23 11.93 13.78
C ASP A 114 9.42 11.70 14.73
N ARG A 115 9.81 10.45 14.96
CA ARG A 115 10.99 10.10 15.76
C ARG A 115 12.30 10.38 15.03
N ILE A 116 12.30 10.52 13.72
CA ILE A 116 13.48 10.91 12.94
C ILE A 116 13.68 12.40 13.13
N ARG A 117 14.77 12.75 13.87
CA ARG A 117 15.13 14.15 14.12
C ARG A 117 15.66 14.76 12.84
N SER A 118 15.04 15.83 12.38
CA SER A 118 15.45 16.61 11.21
C SER A 118 16.38 17.79 11.54
N THR A 119 16.61 18.06 12.84
CA THR A 119 17.42 19.19 13.31
C THR A 119 18.63 18.73 14.13
N ILE A 120 19.74 19.44 13.98
CA ILE A 120 20.93 19.33 14.83
C ILE A 120 20.89 20.48 15.84
N GLY A 121 20.95 20.16 17.16
CA GLY A 121 20.74 21.16 18.20
C GLY A 121 19.29 21.62 18.27
N GLN A 122 19.08 22.91 18.47
CA GLN A 122 17.73 23.48 18.63
C GLN A 122 17.06 23.87 17.31
N ASP A 123 17.83 24.33 16.28
CA ASP A 123 17.24 24.92 15.08
C ASP A 123 17.99 24.67 13.75
N LEU A 124 19.11 23.94 13.75
CA LEU A 124 19.87 23.76 12.51
C LEU A 124 19.32 22.61 11.67
N HIS A 125 18.58 22.92 10.62
CA HIS A 125 18.13 21.98 9.61
C HIS A 125 19.15 21.94 8.46
N LEU A 126 19.86 20.82 8.32
CA LEU A 126 20.77 20.61 7.19
C LEU A 126 19.98 20.04 6.00
N LYS A 127 19.61 20.91 5.09
CA LYS A 127 18.99 20.51 3.83
C LYS A 127 20.00 19.78 2.94
N ARG A 128 19.68 18.56 2.54
CA ARG A 128 20.48 17.78 1.60
C ARG A 128 19.68 17.48 0.32
N GLU A 129 19.16 18.55 -0.28
CA GLU A 129 18.25 18.49 -1.43
C GLU A 129 18.80 17.65 -2.58
N VAL A 130 20.11 17.72 -2.86
CA VAL A 130 20.76 16.94 -3.92
C VAL A 130 20.63 15.43 -3.66
N LEU A 131 20.87 14.98 -2.42
CA LEU A 131 20.76 13.56 -2.07
C LEU A 131 19.31 13.10 -2.01
N VAL A 132 18.41 13.93 -1.52
CA VAL A 132 16.97 13.65 -1.54
C VAL A 132 16.47 13.47 -2.97
N GLN A 133 16.85 14.40 -3.87
CA GLN A 133 16.49 14.31 -5.28
C GLN A 133 17.11 13.08 -5.95
N GLN A 134 18.34 12.72 -5.58
CA GLN A 134 18.98 11.49 -6.06
C GLN A 134 18.18 10.25 -5.64
N VAL A 135 17.72 10.15 -4.38
CA VAL A 135 16.86 9.04 -3.93
C VAL A 135 15.58 8.94 -4.77
N ILE A 136 14.93 10.08 -5.03
CA ILE A 136 13.70 10.12 -5.83
C ILE A 136 13.96 9.68 -7.28
N ASN A 137 15.01 10.18 -7.90
CA ASN A 137 15.35 9.83 -9.28
C ASN A 137 15.74 8.34 -9.43
N GLU A 138 16.48 7.80 -8.46
CA GLU A 138 16.87 6.39 -8.47
C GLU A 138 15.67 5.43 -8.32
N LEU A 139 14.58 5.86 -7.64
CA LEU A 139 13.34 5.08 -7.55
C LEU A 139 12.62 4.92 -8.90
N GLU A 140 12.91 5.76 -9.89
CA GLU A 140 12.34 5.61 -11.24
C GLU A 140 12.92 4.39 -11.98
N SER A 141 14.15 4.01 -11.64
CA SER A 141 14.90 2.93 -12.32
C SER A 141 15.09 1.68 -11.45
N ASN A 142 14.98 1.83 -10.13
CA ASN A 142 15.22 0.76 -9.17
C ASN A 142 14.03 0.58 -8.24
N GLN A 143 13.69 -0.64 -7.94
CA GLN A 143 12.61 -0.95 -7.00
C GLN A 143 13.05 -0.74 -5.54
N LEU A 144 14.34 -0.87 -5.23
CA LEU A 144 14.89 -0.74 -3.89
C LEU A 144 16.09 0.19 -3.88
N ILE A 145 16.09 1.15 -2.94
CA ILE A 145 17.19 2.07 -2.69
C ILE A 145 17.77 1.82 -1.30
N LEU A 146 19.07 1.58 -1.25
CA LEU A 146 19.81 1.41 0.00
C LEU A 146 20.60 2.70 0.29
N ILE A 147 20.17 3.48 1.28
CA ILE A 147 20.86 4.70 1.72
C ILE A 147 21.91 4.31 2.76
N SER A 148 23.17 4.31 2.35
CA SER A 148 24.32 3.88 3.15
C SER A 148 25.14 5.07 3.64
N GLY A 149 25.76 4.97 4.82
CA GLY A 149 26.70 5.97 5.32
C GLY A 149 27.00 5.83 6.80
N PRO A 150 27.98 6.59 7.34
CA PRO A 150 28.37 6.53 8.75
C PRO A 150 27.24 6.87 9.72
N ALA A 151 27.41 6.52 10.98
CA ALA A 151 26.48 6.95 12.03
C ALA A 151 26.45 8.48 12.10
N GLY A 152 25.25 9.06 12.23
CA GLY A 152 25.08 10.52 12.30
C GLY A 152 25.23 11.25 10.97
N SER A 153 25.44 10.58 9.84
CA SER A 153 25.55 11.22 8.53
C SER A 153 24.25 11.81 7.97
N GLY A 154 23.10 11.62 8.63
CA GLY A 154 21.80 12.14 8.23
C GLY A 154 21.00 11.28 7.26
N LYS A 155 21.32 9.97 7.13
CA LYS A 155 20.58 9.02 6.26
C LYS A 155 19.07 9.00 6.52
N SER A 156 18.69 8.86 7.79
CA SER A 156 17.26 8.81 8.16
C SER A 156 16.56 10.12 7.81
N ASN A 157 17.24 11.26 7.93
CA ASN A 157 16.68 12.55 7.53
C ASN A 157 16.48 12.63 6.01
N ILE A 158 17.46 12.21 5.21
CA ILE A 158 17.35 12.15 3.75
C ILE A 158 16.19 11.24 3.35
N ALA A 159 16.07 10.04 3.98
CA ALA A 159 14.96 9.13 3.73
C ALA A 159 13.61 9.77 4.10
N LYS A 160 13.50 10.42 5.26
CA LYS A 160 12.29 11.14 5.70
C LYS A 160 11.91 12.26 4.72
N ASP A 161 12.87 13.08 4.30
CA ASP A 161 12.62 14.18 3.37
C ASP A 161 12.16 13.64 2.00
N ALA A 162 12.77 12.55 1.50
CA ALA A 162 12.34 11.88 0.26
C ALA A 162 10.91 11.35 0.38
N ILE A 163 10.60 10.63 1.47
CA ILE A 163 9.26 10.11 1.75
C ILE A 163 8.23 11.24 1.84
N THR A 164 8.58 12.36 2.48
CA THR A 164 7.69 13.52 2.60
C THR A 164 7.36 14.13 1.24
N LEU A 165 8.33 14.19 0.33
CA LEU A 165 8.09 14.67 -1.03
C LEU A 165 7.26 13.66 -1.84
N LEU A 166 7.55 12.37 -1.71
CA LEU A 166 6.83 11.30 -2.41
C LEU A 166 5.38 11.14 -1.93
N SER A 167 5.06 11.55 -0.70
CA SER A 167 3.70 11.38 -0.12
C SER A 167 2.60 12.14 -0.89
N ALA A 168 2.95 13.08 -1.77
CA ALA A 168 2.00 13.77 -2.63
C ALA A 168 1.40 12.84 -3.70
N ASP A 169 2.19 11.87 -4.21
CA ASP A 169 1.83 11.01 -5.35
C ASP A 169 1.87 9.51 -5.03
N TYR A 170 2.46 9.12 -3.90
CA TYR A 170 2.68 7.73 -3.49
C TYR A 170 1.89 7.40 -2.22
N PHE A 171 1.40 6.18 -2.14
CA PHE A 171 1.01 5.62 -0.86
C PHE A 171 2.27 5.30 -0.05
N VAL A 172 2.44 5.99 1.08
CA VAL A 172 3.65 5.92 1.91
C VAL A 172 3.37 5.15 3.19
N PHE A 173 4.29 4.24 3.56
CA PHE A 173 4.27 3.59 4.86
C PHE A 173 5.69 3.31 5.34
N SER A 174 5.87 3.22 6.67
CA SER A 174 7.20 3.14 7.27
C SER A 174 7.22 2.13 8.41
N PHE A 175 8.33 1.41 8.51
CA PHE A 175 8.62 0.48 9.61
C PHE A 175 10.06 0.68 10.10
N ARG A 176 10.34 0.14 11.28
CA ARG A 176 11.71 -0.04 11.77
C ARG A 176 12.17 -1.46 11.50
N ALA A 177 13.46 -1.63 11.27
CA ALA A 177 14.01 -2.96 11.03
C ALA A 177 13.70 -3.96 12.14
N GLU A 178 13.75 -3.52 13.41
CA GLU A 178 13.49 -4.40 14.57
C GLU A 178 12.08 -4.99 14.58
N GLU A 179 11.11 -4.36 13.93
CA GLU A 179 9.74 -4.86 13.85
C GLU A 179 9.64 -6.14 12.99
N PHE A 180 10.62 -6.35 12.10
CA PHE A 180 10.76 -7.57 11.30
C PHE A 180 11.56 -8.69 12.00
N ALA A 181 11.94 -8.52 13.27
CA ALA A 181 12.55 -9.58 14.06
C ALA A 181 11.48 -10.61 14.49
N GLN A 182 10.72 -11.12 13.53
CA GLN A 182 9.59 -12.02 13.67
C GLN A 182 9.70 -13.20 12.68
N PRO A 183 9.07 -14.36 12.98
CA PRO A 183 9.12 -15.53 12.10
C PRO A 183 8.37 -15.34 10.78
N HIS A 184 7.36 -14.46 10.75
CA HIS A 184 6.52 -14.20 9.57
C HIS A 184 6.08 -12.74 9.52
N PHE A 185 5.85 -12.23 8.32
CA PHE A 185 5.37 -10.87 8.13
C PHE A 185 3.99 -10.63 8.75
N ASP A 186 3.12 -11.65 8.76
CA ASP A 186 1.83 -11.58 9.47
C ASP A 186 2.01 -11.28 10.96
N THR A 187 3.05 -11.83 11.60
CA THR A 187 3.36 -11.56 13.01
C THR A 187 3.81 -10.12 13.21
N THR A 188 4.58 -9.56 12.26
CA THR A 188 4.95 -8.14 12.25
C THR A 188 3.71 -7.25 12.18
N LEU A 189 2.78 -7.56 11.28
CA LEU A 189 1.53 -6.81 11.13
C LEU A 189 0.71 -6.85 12.43
N GLN A 190 0.51 -8.03 13.00
CA GLN A 190 -0.23 -8.22 14.25
C GLN A 190 0.42 -7.48 15.43
N SER A 191 1.75 -7.52 15.57
CA SER A 191 2.49 -6.83 16.63
C SER A 191 2.30 -5.31 16.55
N ASN A 192 2.06 -4.77 15.37
CA ASN A 192 1.77 -3.36 15.13
C ASN A 192 0.26 -3.07 15.06
N GLN A 193 -0.59 -3.98 15.53
CA GLN A 193 -2.06 -3.87 15.57
C GLN A 193 -2.71 -3.74 14.18
N ILE A 194 -2.01 -4.10 13.12
CA ILE A 194 -2.52 -4.13 11.76
C ILE A 194 -3.31 -5.44 11.60
N THR A 195 -4.63 -5.34 11.49
CA THR A 195 -5.57 -6.46 11.61
C THR A 195 -5.77 -7.28 10.33
N VAL A 196 -4.96 -7.04 9.30
CA VAL A 196 -4.96 -7.81 8.04
C VAL A 196 -3.71 -8.68 7.96
N ASN A 197 -3.76 -9.76 7.20
CA ASN A 197 -2.58 -10.57 6.89
C ASN A 197 -1.82 -10.03 5.67
N ALA A 198 -0.62 -10.53 5.41
CA ALA A 198 0.24 -10.11 4.30
C ALA A 198 -0.43 -10.24 2.93
N ALA A 199 -1.21 -11.30 2.70
CA ALA A 199 -1.93 -11.51 1.44
C ALA A 199 -3.01 -10.44 1.23
N THR A 200 -3.79 -10.15 2.26
CA THR A 200 -4.82 -9.10 2.23
C THR A 200 -4.18 -7.72 2.09
N LEU A 201 -3.08 -7.45 2.81
CA LEU A 201 -2.34 -6.20 2.65
C LEU A 201 -1.82 -6.04 1.21
N GLY A 202 -1.24 -7.10 0.62
CA GLY A 202 -0.82 -7.10 -0.77
C GLY A 202 -1.97 -6.79 -1.74
N ALA A 203 -3.15 -7.37 -1.52
CA ALA A 203 -4.34 -7.09 -2.32
C ALA A 203 -4.81 -5.62 -2.19
N ILE A 204 -4.77 -5.06 -0.98
CA ILE A 204 -5.08 -3.64 -0.73
C ILE A 204 -4.06 -2.74 -1.45
N LEU A 205 -2.78 -3.03 -1.30
CA LEU A 205 -1.70 -2.27 -1.91
C LEU A 205 -1.74 -2.33 -3.44
N ALA A 206 -2.21 -3.42 -4.04
CA ALA A 206 -2.40 -3.54 -5.47
C ALA A 206 -3.39 -2.51 -6.06
N GLY A 207 -4.24 -1.90 -5.22
CA GLY A 207 -5.12 -0.80 -5.61
C GLY A 207 -4.44 0.56 -5.76
N TYR A 208 -3.16 0.68 -5.41
CA TYR A 208 -2.36 1.90 -5.53
C TYR A 208 -1.30 1.72 -6.62
N ASP A 209 -1.28 2.62 -7.60
CA ASP A 209 -0.31 2.58 -8.72
C ASP A 209 1.12 2.88 -8.28
N ARG A 210 1.28 3.66 -7.21
CA ARG A 210 2.59 4.09 -6.67
C ARG A 210 2.62 3.90 -5.16
N LYS A 211 3.59 3.12 -4.68
CA LYS A 211 3.75 2.82 -3.26
C LYS A 211 5.21 2.90 -2.88
N VAL A 212 5.50 3.41 -1.70
CA VAL A 212 6.86 3.42 -1.17
C VAL A 212 6.87 3.06 0.31
N LEU A 213 7.73 2.12 0.66
CA LEU A 213 8.00 1.65 2.01
C LEU A 213 9.37 2.14 2.47
N LEU A 214 9.42 2.81 3.60
CA LEU A 214 10.67 3.10 4.30
C LEU A 214 10.92 2.08 5.41
N ILE A 215 12.12 1.50 5.45
CA ILE A 215 12.58 0.71 6.60
C ILE A 215 13.88 1.32 7.13
N GLU A 216 13.82 1.75 8.39
CA GLU A 216 14.94 2.42 9.04
C GLU A 216 15.87 1.43 9.73
N SER A 217 17.21 1.63 9.54
CA SER A 217 18.28 0.92 10.26
C SER A 217 18.28 -0.59 10.05
N ILE A 218 18.26 -1.03 8.78
CA ILE A 218 18.14 -2.46 8.42
C ILE A 218 19.26 -3.33 9.00
N GLU A 219 20.44 -2.76 9.29
CA GLU A 219 21.55 -3.46 9.91
C GLU A 219 21.19 -4.07 11.27
N ARG A 220 20.21 -3.50 11.99
CA ARG A 220 19.77 -4.03 13.29
C ARG A 220 19.11 -5.40 13.18
N LEU A 221 18.62 -5.75 12.00
CA LEU A 221 18.03 -7.05 11.75
C LEU A 221 19.10 -8.15 11.62
N LEU A 222 20.33 -7.78 11.26
CA LEU A 222 21.45 -8.73 11.16
C LEU A 222 21.80 -9.37 12.51
N GLU A 223 21.57 -8.64 13.61
CA GLU A 223 21.84 -9.10 14.97
C GLU A 223 20.72 -10.00 15.55
N LYS A 224 19.61 -10.13 14.83
CA LYS A 224 18.45 -10.91 15.27
C LYS A 224 18.52 -12.35 14.79
N SER A 225 18.12 -13.27 15.65
CA SER A 225 18.04 -14.71 15.33
C SER A 225 16.89 -15.03 14.37
N THR A 226 15.80 -14.26 14.45
CA THR A 226 14.61 -14.42 13.62
C THR A 226 14.43 -13.17 12.78
N ARG A 227 14.35 -13.34 11.46
CA ARG A 227 14.27 -12.25 10.47
C ARG A 227 13.51 -12.62 9.19
N ASP A 228 12.78 -13.74 9.25
CA ASP A 228 12.09 -14.29 8.08
C ASP A 228 10.94 -13.39 7.62
N ALA A 229 10.34 -12.61 8.54
CA ALA A 229 9.33 -11.62 8.22
C ALA A 229 9.80 -10.57 7.19
N PHE A 230 11.09 -10.20 7.22
CA PHE A 230 11.65 -9.30 6.22
C PHE A 230 11.81 -9.97 4.86
N SER A 231 12.18 -11.24 4.82
CA SER A 231 12.25 -12.04 3.60
C SER A 231 10.85 -12.24 2.98
N ASP A 232 9.83 -12.43 3.81
CA ASP A 232 8.43 -12.49 3.37
C ASP A 232 8.00 -11.17 2.71
N LEU A 233 8.34 -10.03 3.32
CA LEU A 233 8.07 -8.70 2.76
C LEU A 233 8.77 -8.48 1.42
N LEU A 234 10.07 -8.82 1.31
CA LEU A 234 10.81 -8.72 0.06
C LEU A 234 10.23 -9.61 -1.04
N THR A 235 9.75 -10.80 -0.66
CA THR A 235 9.05 -11.70 -1.60
C THR A 235 7.73 -11.10 -2.10
N LEU A 236 7.02 -10.41 -1.23
CA LEU A 236 5.81 -9.66 -1.61
C LEU A 236 6.15 -8.50 -2.56
N ALA A 237 7.21 -7.75 -2.25
CA ALA A 237 7.67 -6.65 -3.08
C ALA A 237 8.15 -7.13 -4.47
N ALA A 238 8.86 -8.25 -4.55
CA ALA A 238 9.32 -8.81 -5.82
C ALA A 238 8.16 -9.15 -6.78
N LYS A 239 6.97 -9.48 -6.23
CA LYS A 239 5.74 -9.74 -7.00
C LYS A 239 5.01 -8.46 -7.42
N ASP A 240 5.24 -7.35 -6.75
CA ASP A 240 4.59 -6.08 -7.02
C ASP A 240 5.64 -5.01 -7.38
N LYS A 241 5.92 -4.87 -8.67
CA LYS A 241 6.93 -3.95 -9.19
C LYS A 241 6.61 -2.46 -8.94
N THR A 242 5.41 -2.14 -8.50
CA THR A 242 5.00 -0.78 -8.15
C THR A 242 5.23 -0.45 -6.66
N LEU A 243 5.63 -1.44 -5.86
CA LEU A 243 6.05 -1.26 -4.48
C LEU A 243 7.55 -0.98 -4.42
N HIS A 244 7.91 0.28 -4.20
CA HIS A 244 9.30 0.70 -3.99
C HIS A 244 9.69 0.59 -2.52
N ILE A 245 10.98 0.35 -2.25
CA ILE A 245 11.51 0.23 -0.89
C ILE A 245 12.71 1.15 -0.72
N ILE A 246 12.73 1.92 0.35
CA ILE A 246 13.88 2.69 0.81
C ILE A 246 14.38 2.07 2.11
N LEU A 247 15.64 1.65 2.13
CA LEU A 247 16.30 1.13 3.32
C LEU A 247 17.39 2.10 3.77
N THR A 248 17.52 2.34 5.07
CA THR A 248 18.70 3.02 5.61
C THR A 248 19.63 1.99 6.28
N VAL A 249 20.94 2.13 6.07
CA VAL A 249 21.95 1.20 6.58
C VAL A 249 23.21 1.94 6.98
N ARG A 250 23.96 1.42 7.96
CA ARG A 250 25.32 1.87 8.26
C ARG A 250 26.30 1.32 7.23
N ASP A 251 27.26 2.16 6.80
CA ASP A 251 28.22 1.86 5.75
C ASP A 251 28.95 0.53 5.93
N TYR A 252 29.40 0.23 7.15
CA TYR A 252 30.11 -1.02 7.44
C TYR A 252 29.23 -2.29 7.35
N SER A 253 27.89 -2.14 7.32
CA SER A 253 26.94 -3.26 7.20
C SER A 253 26.34 -3.40 5.80
N THR A 254 26.67 -2.50 4.88
CA THR A 254 26.04 -2.46 3.55
C THR A 254 26.20 -3.75 2.78
N ASP A 255 27.43 -4.29 2.68
CA ASP A 255 27.71 -5.53 1.95
C ASP A 255 27.03 -6.74 2.61
N LEU A 256 26.99 -6.76 3.94
CA LEU A 256 26.34 -7.84 4.67
C LEU A 256 24.80 -7.81 4.51
N VAL A 257 24.19 -6.62 4.51
CA VAL A 257 22.76 -6.46 4.22
C VAL A 257 22.44 -6.92 2.80
N ARG A 258 23.26 -6.53 1.82
CA ARG A 258 23.08 -6.96 0.43
C ARG A 258 23.15 -8.48 0.31
N SER A 259 24.23 -9.10 0.78
CA SER A 259 24.42 -10.56 0.68
C SER A 259 23.39 -11.38 1.46
N CYS A 260 22.92 -10.87 2.62
CA CYS A 260 21.95 -11.60 3.43
C CYS A 260 20.51 -11.47 2.94
N PHE A 261 20.12 -10.36 2.32
CA PHE A 261 18.73 -10.06 2.03
C PHE A 261 18.46 -9.76 0.56
N LEU A 262 19.31 -8.99 -0.13
CA LEU A 262 19.00 -8.47 -1.46
C LEU A 262 19.47 -9.40 -2.58
N ASP A 263 20.67 -9.96 -2.47
CA ASP A 263 21.25 -10.85 -3.50
C ASP A 263 20.50 -12.20 -3.60
N VAL A 264 19.64 -12.52 -2.61
CA VAL A 264 18.84 -13.76 -2.58
C VAL A 264 17.53 -13.60 -3.34
N ILE A 265 17.07 -12.36 -3.54
CA ILE A 265 15.78 -12.04 -4.13
C ILE A 265 16.03 -11.16 -5.36
N ASP A 266 15.38 -11.49 -6.48
CA ASP A 266 15.49 -10.75 -7.75
C ASP A 266 14.75 -9.39 -7.66
N ILE A 267 15.34 -8.43 -6.92
CA ILE A 267 14.87 -7.05 -6.80
C ILE A 267 15.98 -6.11 -7.29
N GLU A 268 15.66 -5.31 -8.31
CA GLU A 268 16.56 -4.27 -8.81
C GLU A 268 16.81 -3.24 -7.70
N HIS A 269 18.07 -3.03 -7.36
CA HIS A 269 18.44 -2.12 -6.28
C HIS A 269 19.64 -1.25 -6.61
N SER A 270 19.69 -0.06 -6.01
CA SER A 270 20.86 0.84 -6.03
C SER A 270 21.30 1.22 -4.63
N VAL A 271 22.55 1.68 -4.50
CA VAL A 271 23.13 2.13 -3.24
C VAL A 271 23.52 3.60 -3.37
N ILE A 272 22.96 4.44 -2.49
CA ILE A 272 23.32 5.86 -2.37
C ILE A 272 24.18 6.04 -1.13
N THR A 273 25.41 6.51 -1.31
CA THR A 273 26.33 6.75 -0.21
C THR A 273 26.22 8.17 0.30
N VAL A 274 25.94 8.30 1.60
CA VAL A 274 25.84 9.59 2.29
C VAL A 274 27.17 9.89 2.98
N PRO A 275 27.89 10.93 2.56
CA PRO A 275 29.15 11.29 3.19
C PRO A 275 28.94 11.81 4.62
N GLN A 276 29.98 11.67 5.44
CA GLN A 276 30.01 12.25 6.79
C GLN A 276 29.85 13.77 6.70
N LEU A 277 29.18 14.35 7.69
CA LEU A 277 29.12 15.79 7.85
C LEU A 277 30.52 16.28 8.23
N SER A 278 31.12 17.12 7.40
CA SER A 278 32.40 17.79 7.64
C SER A 278 32.21 19.08 8.45
#